data_4591e83bb2df3281d1af891ab1193ed6
#
_entry.id   4591e83bb2df3281d1af891ab1193ed6
#
_cell.length_a   1.000
_cell.length_b   1.000
_cell.length_c   1.000
_cell.angle_alpha   90.00
_cell.angle_beta   90.00
_cell.angle_gamma   90.00
#
_symmetry.space_group_name_H-M   'P 1'
#
loop_
_entity.id
_entity.type
_entity.pdbx_description
1 polymer ?
#
loop_
_entity_poly.entity_id
_entity_poly.type
_entity_poly.pdbx_seq_one_letter_code
_entity_poly.pdbx_strand_id
1 'polypeptide(L)'
;DLEKSTFIRPFWPGADYKETQYPEGCVVVDNPPFSILTEIIRYYLENRIRFFLFAPALTLFSSRDVDVSFLAAGCPITYENGAEVVTSFVTDLDTCRARTCPELYKAVKKANEENLKDSKKELPKNEYPDEVVTAAMVQRWTHYGIDWRLEKDACVKVSALDSQKVKGKTIFGSGFLLSERAAAERAAAERAAAERA
;
A
#
# COMPACT_ATOMS: atom_id res chain seq x y z
N ASP A 1 13.86 -20.98 5.26
CA ASP A 1 14.74 -19.89 5.73
C ASP A 1 15.63 -19.44 4.58
N LEU A 2 15.64 -18.13 4.31
CA LEU A 2 16.51 -17.55 3.28
C LEU A 2 17.90 -17.28 3.89
N GLU A 3 18.95 -17.70 3.20
CA GLU A 3 20.30 -17.41 3.65
C GLU A 3 20.66 -15.93 3.42
N LYS A 4 21.17 -15.24 4.44
CA LYS A 4 21.54 -13.82 4.35
C LYS A 4 22.57 -13.50 3.25
N SER A 5 23.38 -14.48 2.85
CA SER A 5 24.36 -14.38 1.77
C SER A 5 23.73 -14.19 0.38
N THR A 6 22.42 -14.47 0.21
CA THR A 6 21.69 -14.32 -1.05
C THR A 6 21.00 -12.96 -1.19
N PHE A 7 21.04 -12.10 -0.16
CA PHE A 7 20.38 -10.80 -0.19
C PHE A 7 21.21 -9.78 -0.98
N ILE A 8 20.56 -9.11 -1.93
CA ILE A 8 21.06 -7.92 -2.61
C ILE A 8 20.31 -6.69 -2.08
N ARG A 9 20.95 -5.52 -2.09
CA ARG A 9 20.41 -4.28 -1.55
C ARG A 9 20.46 -3.17 -2.59
N PRO A 10 19.51 -3.11 -3.54
CA PRO A 10 19.54 -2.18 -4.67
C PRO A 10 19.40 -0.71 -4.25
N PHE A 11 18.93 -0.43 -3.03
CA PHE A 11 18.78 0.93 -2.48
C PHE A 11 19.74 1.25 -1.35
N TRP A 12 20.82 0.45 -1.18
CA TRP A 12 21.86 0.79 -0.23
C TRP A 12 22.58 2.08 -0.66
N PRO A 13 23.04 2.95 0.27
CA PRO A 13 23.75 4.17 -0.09
C PRO A 13 24.92 3.91 -1.04
N GLY A 14 24.86 4.52 -2.25
CA GLY A 14 25.84 4.32 -3.32
C GLY A 14 25.51 3.20 -4.32
N ALA A 15 24.45 2.43 -4.11
CA ALA A 15 23.94 1.47 -5.09
C ALA A 15 22.94 2.16 -6.07
N ASP A 16 22.94 1.66 -7.31
CA ASP A 16 21.93 2.03 -8.31
C ASP A 16 21.07 0.78 -8.63
N TYR A 17 19.77 0.89 -8.42
CA TYR A 17 18.84 -0.21 -8.68
C TYR A 17 18.79 -0.57 -10.18
N LYS A 18 19.13 0.34 -11.10
CA LYS A 18 19.19 0.07 -12.55
C LYS A 18 20.48 -0.68 -12.96
N GLU A 19 21.54 -0.53 -12.20
CA GLU A 19 22.83 -1.20 -12.46
C GLU A 19 22.99 -2.50 -11.64
N THR A 20 22.07 -2.75 -10.69
CA THR A 20 22.09 -3.96 -9.88
C THR A 20 21.84 -5.20 -10.73
N GLN A 21 22.65 -6.24 -10.54
CA GLN A 21 22.42 -7.54 -11.17
C GLN A 21 21.37 -8.32 -10.39
N TYR A 22 20.24 -8.61 -11.02
CA TYR A 22 19.12 -9.37 -10.45
C TYR A 22 19.22 -10.82 -10.93
N PRO A 23 19.46 -11.81 -10.02
CA PRO A 23 19.43 -13.22 -10.39
C PRO A 23 18.08 -13.64 -10.93
N GLU A 24 18.05 -14.61 -11.85
CA GLU A 24 16.81 -15.16 -12.37
C GLU A 24 15.92 -15.72 -11.24
N GLY A 25 14.64 -15.37 -11.27
CA GLY A 25 13.67 -15.79 -10.24
C GLY A 25 13.79 -15.08 -8.89
N CYS A 26 14.65 -14.06 -8.77
CA CYS A 26 14.73 -13.27 -7.55
C CYS A 26 13.42 -12.49 -7.28
N VAL A 27 13.19 -12.16 -6.01
CA VAL A 27 12.15 -11.23 -5.58
C VAL A 27 12.82 -10.12 -4.78
N VAL A 28 12.64 -8.88 -5.22
CA VAL A 28 13.14 -7.72 -4.48
C VAL A 28 12.17 -7.41 -3.33
N VAL A 29 12.67 -7.48 -2.09
CA VAL A 29 11.94 -7.06 -0.88
C VAL A 29 12.72 -5.92 -0.26
N ASP A 30 12.25 -4.68 -0.44
CA ASP A 30 13.02 -3.51 -0.01
C ASP A 30 12.15 -2.28 0.28
N ASN A 31 12.75 -1.27 0.89
CA ASN A 31 12.18 0.02 1.19
C ASN A 31 12.80 1.10 0.27
N PRO A 32 12.24 1.29 -0.95
CA PRO A 32 12.79 2.23 -1.93
C PRO A 32 12.51 3.68 -1.54
N PRO A 33 13.23 4.66 -2.12
CA PRO A 33 12.88 6.07 -2.00
C PRO A 33 11.48 6.33 -2.54
N PHE A 34 10.55 6.78 -1.67
CA PHE A 34 9.14 6.97 -2.03
C PHE A 34 8.91 8.02 -3.12
N SER A 35 9.81 9.01 -3.24
CA SER A 35 9.75 10.06 -4.26
C SER A 35 9.83 9.53 -5.70
N ILE A 36 10.50 8.40 -5.91
CA ILE A 36 10.67 7.75 -7.22
C ILE A 36 10.05 6.36 -7.28
N LEU A 37 9.20 5.99 -6.32
CA LEU A 37 8.61 4.65 -6.22
C LEU A 37 7.93 4.21 -7.52
N THR A 38 7.17 5.08 -8.17
CA THR A 38 6.47 4.76 -9.43
C THR A 38 7.48 4.47 -10.57
N GLU A 39 8.61 5.17 -10.61
CA GLU A 39 9.66 4.92 -11.59
C GLU A 39 10.32 3.55 -11.36
N ILE A 40 10.60 3.23 -10.10
CA ILE A 40 11.15 1.92 -9.70
C ILE A 40 10.20 0.78 -10.09
N ILE A 41 8.91 0.93 -9.78
CA ILE A 41 7.89 -0.07 -10.15
C ILE A 41 7.88 -0.31 -11.66
N ARG A 42 7.87 0.75 -12.48
CA ARG A 42 7.92 0.63 -13.95
C ARG A 42 9.15 -0.13 -14.41
N TYR A 43 10.31 0.25 -13.90
CA TYR A 43 11.57 -0.41 -14.23
C TYR A 43 11.51 -1.92 -13.92
N TYR A 44 11.00 -2.30 -12.75
CA TYR A 44 10.90 -3.71 -12.36
C TYR A 44 9.90 -4.48 -13.24
N LEU A 45 8.75 -3.90 -13.55
CA LEU A 45 7.76 -4.51 -14.45
C LEU A 45 8.32 -4.70 -15.88
N GLU A 46 8.99 -3.69 -16.43
CA GLU A 46 9.61 -3.72 -17.76
C GLU A 46 10.72 -4.79 -17.87
N ASN A 47 11.48 -4.96 -16.79
CA ASN A 47 12.57 -5.92 -16.72
C ASN A 47 12.16 -7.29 -16.14
N ARG A 48 10.86 -7.51 -15.86
CA ARG A 48 10.30 -8.75 -15.27
C ARG A 48 10.95 -9.13 -13.94
N ILE A 49 11.39 -8.16 -13.16
CA ILE A 49 11.92 -8.34 -11.82
C ILE A 49 10.73 -8.37 -10.86
N ARG A 50 10.56 -9.47 -10.13
CA ARG A 50 9.50 -9.63 -9.15
C ARG A 50 9.82 -8.80 -7.90
N PHE A 51 8.78 -8.24 -7.26
CA PHE A 51 9.02 -7.36 -6.13
C PHE A 51 7.91 -7.35 -5.07
N PHE A 52 8.33 -6.99 -3.86
CA PHE A 52 7.47 -6.64 -2.73
C PHE A 52 8.09 -5.40 -2.06
N LEU A 53 7.55 -4.22 -2.33
CA LEU A 53 8.14 -2.95 -1.92
C LEU A 53 7.31 -2.24 -0.86
N PHE A 54 8.00 -1.57 0.05
CA PHE A 54 7.39 -0.61 0.95
C PHE A 54 6.83 0.58 0.16
N ALA A 55 5.69 1.10 0.61
CA ALA A 55 5.01 2.23 -0.03
C ALA A 55 4.36 3.13 1.02
N PRO A 56 4.27 4.45 0.79
CA PRO A 56 3.60 5.34 1.72
C PRO A 56 2.10 5.03 1.77
N ALA A 57 1.57 4.80 2.97
CA ALA A 57 0.20 4.34 3.15
C ALA A 57 -0.85 5.33 2.63
N LEU A 58 -0.67 6.62 2.90
CA LEU A 58 -1.64 7.66 2.52
C LEU A 58 -1.73 7.89 1.00
N THR A 59 -0.65 7.67 0.28
CA THR A 59 -0.59 7.81 -1.18
C THR A 59 -0.47 6.47 -1.89
N LEU A 60 -0.86 5.38 -1.23
CA LEU A 60 -0.68 4.01 -1.73
C LEU A 60 -1.22 3.83 -3.16
N PHE A 61 -2.35 4.42 -3.48
CA PHE A 61 -2.99 4.30 -4.79
C PHE A 61 -2.55 5.40 -5.79
N SER A 62 -1.54 6.21 -5.47
CA SER A 62 -1.13 7.33 -6.34
C SER A 62 -0.32 6.93 -7.57
N SER A 63 0.32 5.75 -7.56
CA SER A 63 1.06 5.25 -8.72
C SER A 63 0.14 5.05 -9.93
N ARG A 64 0.42 5.77 -11.02
CA ARG A 64 -0.39 5.77 -12.25
C ARG A 64 0.21 4.79 -13.26
N ASP A 65 -0.68 4.22 -14.09
CA ASP A 65 -0.31 3.43 -15.27
C ASP A 65 0.62 2.23 -14.97
N VAL A 66 0.45 1.63 -13.78
CA VAL A 66 1.16 0.42 -13.37
C VAL A 66 0.18 -0.69 -12.98
N ASP A 67 0.41 -1.89 -13.47
CA ASP A 67 -0.40 -3.07 -13.16
C ASP A 67 0.20 -3.84 -11.99
N VAL A 68 -0.11 -3.36 -10.78
CA VAL A 68 0.37 -3.90 -9.51
C VAL A 68 -0.75 -4.11 -8.51
N SER A 69 -0.47 -4.84 -7.46
CA SER A 69 -1.34 -5.07 -6.31
C SER A 69 -0.92 -4.18 -5.14
N PHE A 70 -1.90 -3.56 -4.51
CA PHE A 70 -1.72 -2.71 -3.33
C PHE A 70 -2.13 -3.45 -2.07
N LEU A 71 -1.19 -3.65 -1.15
CA LEU A 71 -1.40 -4.32 0.12
C LEU A 71 -1.53 -3.27 1.23
N ALA A 72 -2.77 -2.98 1.60
CA ALA A 72 -3.10 -1.89 2.52
C ALA A 72 -2.95 -2.37 3.98
N ALA A 73 -1.74 -2.38 4.49
CA ALA A 73 -1.44 -2.73 5.87
C ALA A 73 -1.50 -1.51 6.81
N GLY A 74 -0.98 -0.35 6.40
CA GLY A 74 -1.00 0.87 7.22
C GLY A 74 -0.20 0.74 8.52
N CYS A 75 0.98 0.13 8.44
CA CYS A 75 1.83 -0.10 9.61
C CYS A 75 2.61 1.17 9.97
N PRO A 76 2.55 1.66 11.22
CA PRO A 76 3.48 2.66 11.69
C PRO A 76 4.88 2.04 11.79
N ILE A 77 5.84 2.59 11.04
CA ILE A 77 7.24 2.15 11.05
C ILE A 77 8.11 3.35 11.40
N THR A 78 8.94 3.19 12.42
CA THR A 78 9.93 4.18 12.79
C THR A 78 11.26 3.84 12.10
N TYR A 79 11.75 4.79 11.32
CA TYR A 79 13.01 4.65 10.59
C TYR A 79 14.21 5.06 11.47
N GLU A 80 15.43 4.70 11.04
CA GLU A 80 16.68 4.98 11.78
C GLU A 80 16.88 6.47 12.09
N ASN A 81 16.37 7.37 11.23
CA ASN A 81 16.40 8.82 11.45
C ASN A 81 15.35 9.33 12.45
N GLY A 82 14.60 8.44 13.09
CA GLY A 82 13.53 8.77 14.04
C GLY A 82 12.20 9.17 13.38
N ALA A 83 12.11 9.22 12.04
CA ALA A 83 10.86 9.54 11.37
C ALA A 83 9.88 8.34 11.48
N GLU A 84 8.65 8.62 11.94
CA GLU A 84 7.56 7.65 11.90
C GLU A 84 6.75 7.83 10.61
N VAL A 85 6.67 6.78 9.81
CA VAL A 85 5.92 6.77 8.55
C VAL A 85 4.92 5.62 8.55
N VAL A 86 3.65 5.94 8.31
CA VAL A 86 2.63 4.91 8.10
C VAL A 86 2.84 4.29 6.73
N THR A 87 3.19 3.01 6.73
CA THR A 87 3.68 2.28 5.57
C THR A 87 2.73 1.15 5.19
N SER A 88 2.52 0.97 3.92
CA SER A 88 1.85 -0.14 3.27
C SER A 88 2.79 -0.76 2.23
N PHE A 89 2.28 -1.63 1.35
CA PHE A 89 3.14 -2.35 0.41
C PHE A 89 2.55 -2.38 -0.99
N VAL A 90 3.41 -2.51 -1.99
CA VAL A 90 3.05 -2.71 -3.39
C VAL A 90 3.83 -3.90 -3.94
N THR A 91 3.17 -4.72 -4.76
CA THR A 91 3.77 -5.95 -5.29
C THR A 91 3.19 -6.34 -6.65
N ASP A 92 3.95 -7.09 -7.43
CA ASP A 92 3.48 -7.80 -8.64
C ASP A 92 3.15 -9.28 -8.37
N LEU A 93 3.26 -9.74 -7.12
CA LEU A 93 3.10 -11.14 -6.72
C LEU A 93 1.64 -11.54 -6.44
N ASP A 94 0.72 -10.58 -6.35
CA ASP A 94 -0.70 -10.82 -6.08
C ASP A 94 -1.55 -10.59 -7.33
N THR A 95 -2.75 -11.16 -7.35
CA THR A 95 -3.71 -11.02 -8.45
C THR A 95 -4.78 -9.96 -8.21
N CYS A 96 -5.03 -9.60 -6.96
CA CYS A 96 -5.98 -8.55 -6.59
C CYS A 96 -5.43 -7.16 -6.86
N ARG A 97 -6.28 -6.19 -7.21
CA ARG A 97 -5.86 -4.78 -7.35
C ARG A 97 -5.50 -4.15 -6.01
N ALA A 98 -6.28 -4.41 -4.98
CA ALA A 98 -6.02 -3.97 -3.61
C ALA A 98 -6.64 -4.95 -2.62
N ARG A 99 -5.99 -5.12 -1.47
CA ARG A 99 -6.52 -5.93 -0.38
C ARG A 99 -6.05 -5.47 0.98
N THR A 100 -6.79 -5.84 2.01
CA THR A 100 -6.37 -5.76 3.40
C THR A 100 -5.34 -6.85 3.71
N CYS A 101 -4.49 -6.58 4.70
CA CYS A 101 -3.43 -7.51 5.11
C CYS A 101 -3.35 -7.58 6.66
N PRO A 102 -4.39 -8.11 7.35
CA PRO A 102 -4.44 -8.10 8.81
C PRO A 102 -3.27 -8.83 9.47
N GLU A 103 -2.86 -9.98 8.94
CA GLU A 103 -1.76 -10.76 9.50
C GLU A 103 -0.40 -10.07 9.27
N LEU A 104 -0.20 -9.46 8.10
CA LEU A 104 1.00 -8.67 7.83
C LEU A 104 1.07 -7.43 8.75
N TYR A 105 -0.07 -6.75 8.95
CA TYR A 105 -0.16 -5.64 9.91
C TYR A 105 0.24 -6.07 11.32
N LYS A 106 -0.31 -7.18 11.82
CA LYS A 106 0.01 -7.71 13.15
C LYS A 106 1.51 -8.04 13.29
N ALA A 107 2.08 -8.70 12.28
CA ALA A 107 3.48 -9.08 12.28
C ALA A 107 4.41 -7.85 12.28
N VAL A 108 4.17 -6.88 11.41
CA VAL A 108 4.98 -5.64 11.33
C VAL A 108 4.80 -4.79 12.58
N LYS A 109 3.56 -4.65 13.07
CA LYS A 109 3.28 -3.92 14.31
C LYS A 109 4.05 -4.53 15.48
N LYS A 110 3.99 -5.85 15.65
CA LYS A 110 4.73 -6.54 16.70
C LYS A 110 6.23 -6.30 16.59
N ALA A 111 6.81 -6.42 15.40
CA ALA A 111 8.22 -6.18 15.18
C ALA A 111 8.62 -4.72 15.49
N ASN A 112 7.78 -3.75 15.12
CA ASN A 112 8.02 -2.33 15.43
C ASN A 112 7.91 -2.04 16.93
N GLU A 113 6.92 -2.64 17.62
CA GLU A 113 6.75 -2.50 19.08
C GLU A 113 7.89 -3.17 19.88
N GLU A 114 8.46 -4.26 19.39
CA GLU A 114 9.64 -4.90 19.98
C GLU A 114 10.88 -3.99 19.91
N ASN A 115 10.97 -3.16 18.86
CA ASN A 115 12.09 -2.22 18.66
C ASN A 115 11.88 -0.85 19.33
N LEU A 116 10.64 -0.49 19.65
CA LEU A 116 10.29 0.85 20.13
C LEU A 116 9.34 0.78 21.34
N LYS A 117 9.75 1.28 22.47
CA LYS A 117 8.87 1.51 23.62
C LYS A 117 8.30 2.93 23.52
N ASP A 118 6.98 3.04 23.19
CA ASP A 118 6.09 4.21 23.26
C ASP A 118 6.09 5.29 22.18
N SER A 119 4.92 5.48 21.47
CA SER A 119 4.07 6.70 21.39
C SER A 119 3.01 6.67 20.26
N LYS A 120 1.78 7.22 20.51
CA LYS A 120 0.59 7.22 19.59
C LYS A 120 0.18 8.64 19.17
N LYS A 121 -0.34 8.83 17.93
CA LYS A 121 -1.13 10.02 17.50
C LYS A 121 -2.19 9.69 16.45
N GLU A 122 -3.41 10.31 16.52
CA GLU A 122 -4.56 10.13 15.63
C GLU A 122 -4.70 11.26 14.59
N LEU A 123 -5.22 10.96 13.38
CA LEU A 123 -5.42 11.90 12.25
C LEU A 123 -6.92 12.02 11.85
N PRO A 124 -7.37 13.17 11.28
CA PRO A 124 -8.79 13.42 10.96
C PRO A 124 -9.33 12.63 9.75
N LYS A 125 -10.63 12.29 9.78
CA LYS A 125 -11.32 11.44 8.80
C LYS A 125 -12.03 12.27 7.72
N ASN A 126 -11.90 11.87 6.43
CA ASN A 126 -12.71 12.37 5.31
C ASN A 126 -13.77 11.34 4.92
N GLU A 127 -15.01 11.78 4.71
CA GLU A 127 -16.11 10.94 4.22
C GLU A 127 -16.18 10.97 2.69
N TYR A 128 -16.32 9.81 2.07
CA TYR A 128 -16.46 9.63 0.62
C TYR A 128 -17.71 8.80 0.31
N PRO A 129 -18.32 8.98 -0.90
CA PRO A 129 -19.45 8.16 -1.34
C PRO A 129 -19.15 6.66 -1.30
N ASP A 130 -20.20 5.84 -1.24
CA ASP A 130 -20.09 4.38 -1.11
C ASP A 130 -19.40 3.70 -2.30
N GLU A 131 -19.44 4.34 -3.47
CA GLU A 131 -18.78 3.89 -4.67
C GLU A 131 -17.27 4.18 -4.68
N VAL A 132 -16.75 4.85 -3.66
CA VAL A 132 -15.34 5.22 -3.59
C VAL A 132 -14.64 4.49 -2.47
N VAL A 133 -13.49 3.89 -2.77
CA VAL A 133 -12.57 3.36 -1.77
C VAL A 133 -11.23 4.09 -1.83
N THR A 134 -10.69 4.42 -0.67
CA THR A 134 -9.38 5.04 -0.50
C THR A 134 -8.42 4.13 0.26
N ALA A 135 -7.12 4.39 0.14
CA ALA A 135 -6.10 3.63 0.88
C ALA A 135 -6.34 3.64 2.40
N ALA A 136 -6.75 4.79 2.95
CA ALA A 136 -7.02 4.92 4.39
C ALA A 136 -8.18 4.02 4.87
N MET A 137 -9.23 3.84 4.05
CA MET A 137 -10.34 2.94 4.38
C MET A 137 -9.88 1.49 4.43
N VAL A 138 -9.19 1.03 3.40
CA VAL A 138 -8.70 -0.35 3.31
C VAL A 138 -7.70 -0.68 4.42
N GLN A 139 -6.83 0.26 4.78
CA GLN A 139 -5.91 0.13 5.90
C GLN A 139 -6.64 0.00 7.24
N ARG A 140 -7.67 0.83 7.47
CA ARG A 140 -8.50 0.74 8.68
C ARG A 140 -9.15 -0.65 8.80
N TRP A 141 -9.69 -1.20 7.70
CA TRP A 141 -10.24 -2.55 7.70
C TRP A 141 -9.18 -3.61 8.02
N THR A 142 -7.95 -3.44 7.54
CA THR A 142 -6.82 -4.28 7.93
C THR A 142 -6.62 -4.28 9.45
N HIS A 143 -6.64 -3.10 10.09
CA HIS A 143 -6.47 -2.98 11.54
C HIS A 143 -7.58 -3.66 12.33
N TYR A 144 -8.80 -3.69 11.78
CA TYR A 144 -9.93 -4.41 12.38
C TYR A 144 -9.99 -5.90 12.01
N GLY A 145 -9.00 -6.41 11.29
CA GLY A 145 -8.92 -7.83 10.93
C GLY A 145 -9.93 -8.24 9.86
N ILE A 146 -10.37 -7.31 9.02
CA ILE A 146 -11.27 -7.57 7.91
C ILE A 146 -10.45 -7.99 6.69
N ASP A 147 -10.74 -9.17 6.13
CA ASP A 147 -10.20 -9.61 4.84
C ASP A 147 -11.10 -9.07 3.72
N TRP A 148 -10.59 -8.12 2.95
CA TRP A 148 -11.28 -7.50 1.82
C TRP A 148 -10.37 -7.43 0.60
N ARG A 149 -10.95 -7.66 -0.58
CA ARG A 149 -10.22 -7.69 -1.85
C ARG A 149 -10.98 -6.92 -2.91
N LEU A 150 -10.25 -6.26 -3.79
CA LEU A 150 -10.78 -5.56 -4.96
C LEU A 150 -10.17 -6.16 -6.22
N GLU A 151 -11.01 -6.73 -7.07
CA GLU A 151 -10.58 -7.30 -8.35
C GLU A 151 -10.23 -6.18 -9.33
N LYS A 152 -9.27 -6.44 -10.22
CA LYS A 152 -8.73 -5.44 -11.16
C LYS A 152 -9.77 -4.89 -12.14
N ASP A 153 -10.73 -5.72 -12.55
CA ASP A 153 -11.83 -5.41 -13.46
C ASP A 153 -13.07 -4.80 -12.78
N ALA A 154 -13.11 -4.80 -11.44
CA ALA A 154 -14.22 -4.28 -10.65
C ALA A 154 -14.07 -2.79 -10.26
N CYS A 155 -13.05 -2.11 -10.73
CA CYS A 155 -12.76 -0.73 -10.35
C CYS A 155 -12.06 0.10 -11.42
N VAL A 156 -12.22 1.43 -11.32
CA VAL A 156 -11.47 2.41 -12.11
C VAL A 156 -10.75 3.36 -11.16
N LYS A 157 -9.48 3.64 -11.41
CA LYS A 157 -8.70 4.60 -10.63
C LYS A 157 -9.18 6.03 -10.86
N VAL A 158 -9.38 6.76 -9.76
CA VAL A 158 -9.79 8.17 -9.78
C VAL A 158 -8.92 9.02 -8.86
N SER A 159 -8.58 10.23 -9.33
CA SER A 159 -7.83 11.22 -8.54
C SER A 159 -8.73 12.29 -7.92
N ALA A 160 -9.94 12.47 -8.45
CA ALA A 160 -10.93 13.40 -7.94
C ALA A 160 -12.34 12.97 -8.37
N LEU A 161 -13.33 13.19 -7.51
CA LEU A 161 -14.74 13.10 -7.87
C LEU A 161 -15.17 14.35 -8.65
N ASP A 162 -16.21 14.27 -9.47
CA ASP A 162 -16.68 15.42 -10.25
C ASP A 162 -17.07 16.61 -9.36
N SER A 163 -17.71 16.35 -8.22
CA SER A 163 -18.03 17.35 -7.20
C SER A 163 -16.79 18.01 -6.57
N GLN A 164 -15.66 17.32 -6.56
CA GLN A 164 -14.38 17.85 -6.07
C GLN A 164 -13.66 18.65 -7.14
N LYS A 165 -13.70 18.21 -8.40
CA LYS A 165 -13.08 18.91 -9.55
C LYS A 165 -13.58 20.33 -9.67
N VAL A 166 -14.89 20.55 -9.53
CA VAL A 166 -15.51 21.89 -9.54
C VAL A 166 -14.93 22.81 -8.46
N LYS A 167 -14.48 22.25 -7.34
CA LYS A 167 -13.91 22.99 -6.19
C LYS A 167 -12.37 23.01 -6.19
N GLY A 168 -11.73 22.51 -7.27
CA GLY A 168 -10.28 22.35 -7.33
C GLY A 168 -9.69 21.39 -6.30
N LYS A 169 -10.51 20.47 -5.76
CA LYS A 169 -10.09 19.47 -4.76
C LYS A 169 -9.85 18.12 -5.40
N THR A 170 -9.07 17.29 -4.73
CA THR A 170 -8.74 15.92 -5.14
C THR A 170 -8.98 14.93 -3.99
N ILE A 171 -9.09 13.65 -4.30
CA ILE A 171 -9.01 12.58 -3.31
C ILE A 171 -7.56 12.49 -2.85
N PHE A 172 -7.32 12.65 -1.56
CA PHE A 172 -5.97 12.54 -1.01
C PHE A 172 -5.40 11.12 -1.24
N GLY A 173 -4.27 11.04 -1.94
CA GLY A 173 -3.67 9.76 -2.31
C GLY A 173 -4.36 9.02 -3.45
N SER A 174 -5.36 9.62 -4.13
CA SER A 174 -6.23 8.97 -5.12
C SER A 174 -7.09 7.84 -4.51
N GLY A 175 -7.99 7.25 -5.30
CA GLY A 175 -8.87 6.17 -4.90
C GLY A 175 -9.28 5.32 -6.09
N PHE A 176 -10.21 4.40 -5.83
CA PHE A 176 -10.88 3.62 -6.86
C PHE A 176 -12.38 3.90 -6.83
N LEU A 177 -12.97 4.13 -8.00
CA LEU A 177 -14.41 4.09 -8.21
C LEU A 177 -14.80 2.64 -8.46
N LEU A 178 -15.75 2.14 -7.69
CA LEU A 178 -16.14 0.74 -7.61
C LEU A 178 -17.32 0.43 -8.53
N SER A 179 -17.39 -0.78 -9.07
CA SER A 179 -18.62 -1.34 -9.61
C SER A 179 -19.68 -1.51 -8.51
N GLU A 180 -20.96 -1.63 -8.87
CA GLU A 180 -22.06 -1.81 -7.90
C GLU A 180 -21.82 -3.00 -6.96
N ARG A 181 -21.33 -4.13 -7.48
CA ARG A 181 -20.99 -5.30 -6.67
C ARG A 181 -19.88 -5.00 -5.67
N ALA A 182 -18.79 -4.38 -6.11
CA ALA A 182 -17.66 -4.04 -5.25
C ALA A 182 -18.03 -2.96 -4.22
N ALA A 183 -18.95 -2.04 -4.54
CA ALA A 183 -19.50 -1.06 -3.60
C ALA A 183 -20.33 -1.73 -2.49
N ALA A 184 -21.12 -2.76 -2.81
CA ALA A 184 -21.84 -3.53 -1.81
C ALA A 184 -20.90 -4.31 -0.86
N GLU A 185 -19.83 -4.90 -1.40
CA GLU A 185 -18.76 -5.57 -0.62
C GLU A 185 -18.02 -4.55 0.28
N ARG A 186 -17.74 -3.37 -0.23
CA ARG A 186 -17.15 -2.26 0.53
C ARG A 186 -18.06 -1.83 1.68
N ALA A 187 -19.36 -1.66 1.43
CA ALA A 187 -20.32 -1.29 2.47
C ALA A 187 -20.44 -2.37 3.58
N ALA A 188 -20.32 -3.65 3.23
CA ALA A 188 -20.24 -4.73 4.20
C ALA A 188 -18.97 -4.66 5.06
N ALA A 189 -17.81 -4.40 4.46
CA ALA A 189 -16.55 -4.21 5.17
C ALA A 189 -16.61 -3.00 6.13
N GLU A 190 -17.24 -1.90 5.72
CA GLU A 190 -17.41 -0.71 6.56
C GLU A 190 -18.31 -0.97 7.77
N ARG A 191 -19.42 -1.70 7.60
CA ARG A 191 -20.26 -2.13 8.73
C ARG A 191 -19.51 -3.01 9.72
N ALA A 192 -18.78 -4.01 9.21
CA ALA A 192 -17.95 -4.87 10.06
C ALA A 192 -16.86 -4.10 10.81
N ALA A 193 -16.30 -3.05 10.19
CA ALA A 193 -15.33 -2.17 10.83
C ALA A 193 -15.96 -1.34 11.94
N ALA A 194 -17.19 -0.83 11.74
CA ALA A 194 -17.92 -0.06 12.75
C ALA A 194 -18.29 -0.91 13.99
N GLU A 195 -18.55 -2.20 13.81
CA GLU A 195 -18.82 -3.14 14.91
C GLU A 195 -17.57 -3.50 15.74
N ARG A 196 -16.37 -3.29 15.18
CA ARG A 196 -15.07 -3.64 15.82
C ARG A 196 -14.29 -2.42 16.33
N ALA A 197 -14.80 -1.21 16.08
CA ALA A 197 -14.20 0.05 16.51
C ALA A 197 -14.54 0.40 17.96
#